data_48da6a974c29ad1f1ee183a9eec5033e
#
_entry.id   48da6a974c29ad1f1ee183a9eec5033e
#
_cell.length_a   1.000
_cell.length_b   1.000
_cell.length_c   1.000
_cell.angle_alpha   90.00
_cell.angle_beta   90.00
_cell.angle_gamma   90.00
#
_symmetry.space_group_name_H-M   'P 1'
#
loop_
_entity.id
_entity.type
_entity.pdbx_description
1 polymer ?
#
loop_
_entity_poly.entity_id
_entity_poly.type
_entity_poly.pdbx_seq_one_letter_code
_entity_poly.pdbx_strand_id
1 'polypeptide(L)'
;GDMDLMPLEETSLKGWIFSGSKDGILCYSEGIDTVWDVNARNIAPAFLINTGYSVEEEKEMRSSKTGNEAVDGKYSVFSFFETPRHYFVKCFEGSNQSKFYLYGLDKATGELKRETSPLNAQELFKNNWTLAGIGFRNTKDNGLPIWPYLSYPGKKQMVQFNTAVEIEYLKEKYPDLKKHLVLQQITEDSNPLITIYHLR
;
A
#
# COMPACT_ATOMS: atom_id res chain seq x y z
N GLY A 1 -20.37 30.01 -10.21
CA GLY A 1 -19.28 29.81 -11.11
C GLY A 1 -19.31 28.37 -11.56
N ASP A 2 -19.57 28.15 -12.83
CA ASP A 2 -19.54 26.83 -13.44
C ASP A 2 -18.13 26.27 -13.27
N MET A 3 -18.00 25.13 -12.60
CA MET A 3 -16.81 24.32 -12.70
C MET A 3 -16.85 23.70 -14.10
N ASP A 4 -16.06 24.24 -15.00
CA ASP A 4 -15.71 23.54 -16.23
C ASP A 4 -15.06 22.20 -15.81
N LEU A 5 -15.87 21.15 -15.83
CA LEU A 5 -15.36 19.79 -15.77
C LEU A 5 -14.51 19.63 -17.03
N MET A 6 -13.19 19.67 -16.88
CA MET A 6 -12.29 19.24 -17.95
C MET A 6 -12.81 17.92 -18.50
N PRO A 7 -12.97 17.79 -19.83
CA PRO A 7 -13.32 16.52 -20.39
C PRO A 7 -12.28 15.51 -19.91
N LEU A 8 -12.75 14.43 -19.33
CA LEU A 8 -11.94 13.25 -19.04
C LEU A 8 -11.52 12.66 -20.40
N GLU A 9 -10.57 13.31 -21.07
CA GLU A 9 -9.76 12.63 -22.04
C GLU A 9 -9.15 11.44 -21.31
N GLU A 10 -9.15 10.27 -21.93
CA GLU A 10 -8.63 8.99 -21.45
C GLU A 10 -7.28 9.14 -20.74
N THR A 11 -7.25 9.86 -19.64
CA THR A 11 -6.16 9.85 -18.69
C THR A 11 -6.22 8.48 -18.08
N SER A 12 -5.37 7.60 -18.60
CA SER A 12 -5.12 6.33 -17.95
C SER A 12 -4.98 6.61 -16.46
N LEU A 13 -5.78 5.95 -15.62
CA LEU A 13 -5.65 5.98 -14.16
C LEU A 13 -4.31 5.34 -13.70
N LYS A 14 -3.34 5.22 -14.60
CA LYS A 14 -1.98 4.79 -14.33
C LYS A 14 -1.35 5.79 -13.37
N GLY A 15 -0.90 5.30 -12.24
CA GLY A 15 -0.27 6.11 -11.21
C GLY A 15 -1.23 6.65 -10.14
N TRP A 16 -2.53 6.39 -10.21
CA TRP A 16 -3.45 6.71 -9.12
C TRP A 16 -3.57 5.55 -8.13
N ILE A 17 -3.45 5.88 -6.85
CA ILE A 17 -3.60 4.95 -5.73
C ILE A 17 -4.76 5.43 -4.86
N PHE A 18 -5.67 4.52 -4.52
CA PHE A 18 -6.86 4.81 -3.72
C PHE A 18 -6.90 3.92 -2.47
N SER A 19 -7.43 4.48 -1.39
CA SER A 19 -7.75 3.74 -0.17
C SER A 19 -8.99 4.32 0.50
N GLY A 20 -9.70 3.53 1.31
CA GLY A 20 -10.79 4.04 2.11
C GLY A 20 -10.30 5.03 3.17
N SER A 21 -11.05 6.13 3.38
CA SER A 21 -10.91 7.03 4.52
C SER A 21 -12.08 6.88 5.48
N LYS A 22 -12.09 7.68 6.56
CA LYS A 22 -13.19 7.66 7.53
C LYS A 22 -14.55 7.92 6.89
N ASP A 23 -14.63 8.92 6.03
CA ASP A 23 -15.88 9.40 5.46
C ASP A 23 -15.88 9.45 3.92
N GLY A 24 -14.85 8.89 3.27
CA GLY A 24 -14.66 8.94 1.83
C GLY A 24 -13.53 8.04 1.33
N ILE A 25 -12.67 8.61 0.50
CA ILE A 25 -11.49 7.93 -0.03
C ILE A 25 -10.25 8.81 0.10
N LEU A 26 -9.12 8.20 0.38
CA LEU A 26 -7.82 8.79 0.16
C LEU A 26 -7.40 8.55 -1.28
N CYS A 27 -6.86 9.56 -1.94
CA CYS A 27 -6.29 9.42 -3.27
C CYS A 27 -4.92 10.08 -3.38
N TYR A 28 -4.06 9.46 -4.15
CA TYR A 28 -2.70 9.89 -4.42
C TYR A 28 -2.40 9.63 -5.89
N SER A 29 -1.69 10.54 -6.51
CA SER A 29 -1.14 10.34 -7.84
C SER A 29 0.37 10.45 -7.79
N GLU A 30 1.05 9.54 -8.45
CA GLU A 30 2.50 9.61 -8.62
C GLU A 30 2.90 10.97 -9.20
N GLY A 31 3.96 11.57 -8.64
CA GLY A 31 4.39 12.92 -8.99
C GLY A 31 3.62 14.05 -8.30
N ILE A 32 2.81 13.74 -7.28
CA ILE A 32 2.23 14.70 -6.32
C ILE A 32 2.67 14.26 -4.93
N ASP A 33 3.16 15.19 -4.12
CA ASP A 33 3.56 14.89 -2.74
C ASP A 33 2.37 14.76 -1.77
N THR A 34 1.17 15.10 -2.19
CA THR A 34 -0.03 15.21 -1.35
C THR A 34 -0.96 14.04 -1.55
N VAL A 35 -1.32 13.38 -0.45
CA VAL A 35 -2.47 12.47 -0.37
C VAL A 35 -3.71 13.30 -0.01
N TRP A 36 -4.73 13.19 -0.83
CA TRP A 36 -5.99 13.91 -0.68
C TRP A 36 -7.06 13.04 -0.05
N ASP A 37 -7.80 13.58 0.90
CA ASP A 37 -9.06 13.01 1.41
C ASP A 37 -10.23 13.62 0.65
N VAL A 38 -10.94 12.77 -0.08
CA VAL A 38 -12.06 13.15 -0.95
C VAL A 38 -13.33 12.52 -0.43
N ASN A 39 -14.30 13.32 -0.09
CA ASN A 39 -15.63 12.88 0.32
C ASN A 39 -16.72 13.70 -0.38
N ALA A 40 -17.99 13.35 -0.16
CA ALA A 40 -19.12 13.99 -0.83
C ALA A 40 -19.25 15.50 -0.59
N ARG A 41 -18.53 16.06 0.38
CA ARG A 41 -18.66 17.47 0.81
C ARG A 41 -17.39 18.28 0.63
N ASN A 42 -16.24 17.63 0.58
CA ASN A 42 -14.96 18.31 0.64
C ASN A 42 -13.84 17.51 -0.02
N ILE A 43 -12.82 18.22 -0.50
CA ILE A 43 -11.52 17.70 -0.90
C ILE A 43 -10.50 18.47 -0.08
N ALA A 44 -9.71 17.75 0.72
CA ALA A 44 -8.68 18.33 1.59
C ALA A 44 -7.40 17.50 1.60
N PRO A 45 -6.23 18.13 1.81
CA PRO A 45 -5.00 17.38 2.02
C PRO A 45 -5.10 16.58 3.33
N ALA A 46 -4.79 15.29 3.25
CA ALA A 46 -4.75 14.40 4.40
C ALA A 46 -3.34 14.36 5.03
N PHE A 47 -2.32 14.13 4.21
CA PHE A 47 -0.91 14.16 4.60
C PHE A 47 0.00 14.31 3.38
N LEU A 48 1.27 14.61 3.63
CA LEU A 48 2.30 14.76 2.61
C LEU A 48 3.22 13.55 2.62
N ILE A 49 3.66 13.12 1.42
CA ILE A 49 4.68 12.09 1.22
C ILE A 49 5.84 12.74 0.47
N ASN A 50 6.93 13.02 1.17
CA ASN A 50 8.15 13.47 0.50
C ASN A 50 8.84 12.27 -0.16
N THR A 51 8.69 12.14 -1.46
CA THR A 51 9.28 11.07 -2.28
C THR A 51 10.74 11.36 -2.68
N GLY A 52 11.23 12.56 -2.40
CA GLY A 52 12.56 13.02 -2.78
C GLY A 52 12.66 13.54 -4.21
N TYR A 53 11.58 13.52 -4.99
CA TYR A 53 11.54 14.13 -6.32
C TYR A 53 11.36 15.66 -6.23
N SER A 54 12.00 16.40 -7.13
CA SER A 54 11.71 17.83 -7.34
C SER A 54 10.42 17.99 -8.14
N VAL A 55 9.85 19.20 -8.12
CA VAL A 55 8.64 19.53 -8.90
C VAL A 55 8.85 19.33 -10.41
N GLU A 56 10.05 19.63 -10.91
CA GLU A 56 10.42 19.46 -12.31
C GLU A 56 10.48 17.97 -12.68
N GLU A 57 11.15 17.15 -11.88
CA GLU A 57 11.23 15.70 -12.07
C GLU A 57 9.84 15.05 -12.00
N GLU A 58 8.99 15.51 -11.11
CA GLU A 58 7.60 15.05 -11.03
C GLU A 58 6.80 15.38 -12.28
N LYS A 59 7.01 16.56 -12.88
CA LYS A 59 6.40 16.94 -14.16
C LYS A 59 6.87 16.07 -15.31
N GLU A 60 8.17 15.77 -15.35
CA GLU A 60 8.75 14.88 -16.36
C GLU A 60 8.19 13.47 -16.22
N MET A 61 8.07 12.96 -14.99
CA MET A 61 7.43 11.67 -14.70
C MET A 61 6.02 11.58 -15.28
N ARG A 62 5.23 12.63 -15.11
CA ARG A 62 3.85 12.68 -15.63
C ARG A 62 3.78 12.72 -17.16
N SER A 63 4.74 13.37 -17.79
CA SER A 63 4.80 13.55 -19.25
C SER A 63 5.48 12.39 -19.97
N SER A 64 6.29 11.61 -19.28
CA SER A 64 7.08 10.53 -19.87
C SER A 64 6.24 9.29 -20.13
N LYS A 65 6.25 8.82 -21.38
CA LYS A 65 5.71 7.51 -21.76
C LYS A 65 6.66 6.33 -21.45
N THR A 66 7.91 6.64 -21.17
CA THR A 66 8.94 5.71 -20.74
C THR A 66 8.99 5.74 -19.23
N GLY A 67 8.77 4.60 -18.56
CA GLY A 67 8.84 4.52 -17.10
C GLY A 67 10.15 5.13 -16.59
N ASN A 68 10.09 5.88 -15.50
CA ASN A 68 11.25 6.54 -14.94
C ASN A 68 12.34 5.54 -14.61
N GLU A 69 13.56 5.91 -14.98
CA GLU A 69 14.72 5.29 -14.40
C GLU A 69 14.68 5.54 -12.89
N ALA A 70 14.65 4.47 -12.15
CA ALA A 70 14.63 4.49 -10.70
C ALA A 70 15.91 5.17 -10.19
N VAL A 71 15.77 6.23 -9.41
CA VAL A 71 16.88 7.03 -8.90
C VAL A 71 17.09 6.74 -7.41
N ASP A 72 18.36 6.58 -7.01
CA ASP A 72 18.73 6.34 -5.61
C ASP A 72 18.27 7.50 -4.71
N GLY A 73 17.79 7.16 -3.52
CA GLY A 73 17.28 8.11 -2.54
C GLY A 73 15.90 8.68 -2.85
N LYS A 74 15.25 8.22 -3.94
CA LYS A 74 13.88 8.61 -4.29
C LYS A 74 12.94 7.42 -4.12
N TYR A 75 11.70 7.70 -3.74
CA TYR A 75 10.73 6.68 -3.37
C TYR A 75 9.51 6.70 -4.28
N SER A 76 9.09 5.53 -4.72
CA SER A 76 7.80 5.34 -5.39
C SER A 76 6.80 4.76 -4.41
N VAL A 77 5.65 5.41 -4.26
CA VAL A 77 4.55 4.94 -3.43
C VAL A 77 3.85 3.81 -4.15
N PHE A 78 3.72 2.67 -3.47
CA PHE A 78 3.04 1.51 -4.02
C PHE A 78 1.58 1.41 -3.57
N SER A 79 1.35 1.64 -2.29
CA SER A 79 0.01 1.65 -1.70
C SER A 79 0.04 2.32 -0.33
N PHE A 80 -1.12 2.71 0.13
CA PHE A 80 -1.32 3.24 1.48
C PHE A 80 -2.71 2.86 2.00
N PHE A 81 -2.88 2.97 3.30
CA PHE A 81 -4.19 2.85 3.93
C PHE A 81 -4.26 3.65 5.22
N GLU A 82 -5.49 3.87 5.68
CA GLU A 82 -5.80 4.59 6.89
C GLU A 82 -6.42 3.66 7.93
N THR A 83 -6.08 3.91 9.19
CA THR A 83 -6.81 3.41 10.36
C THR A 83 -7.30 4.61 11.19
N PRO A 84 -8.14 4.43 12.22
CA PRO A 84 -8.54 5.55 13.08
C PRO A 84 -7.36 6.34 13.65
N ARG A 85 -6.25 5.67 13.91
CA ARG A 85 -5.08 6.27 14.58
C ARG A 85 -3.89 6.53 13.67
N HIS A 86 -3.70 5.78 12.59
CA HIS A 86 -2.49 5.85 11.78
C HIS A 86 -2.80 5.97 10.29
N TYR A 87 -1.86 6.60 9.58
CA TYR A 87 -1.66 6.38 8.15
C TYR A 87 -0.51 5.40 7.94
N PHE A 88 -0.66 4.53 6.97
CA PHE A 88 0.37 3.57 6.57
C PHE A 88 0.69 3.73 5.09
N VAL A 89 1.98 3.70 4.76
CA VAL A 89 2.46 3.85 3.38
C VAL A 89 3.44 2.72 3.08
N LYS A 90 3.27 2.08 1.94
CA LYS A 90 4.20 1.12 1.36
C LYS A 90 4.87 1.77 0.15
N CYS A 91 6.18 1.81 0.13
CA CYS A 91 6.96 2.33 -0.98
C CYS A 91 8.22 1.51 -1.20
N PHE A 92 8.85 1.69 -2.34
CA PHE A 92 10.17 1.17 -2.65
C PHE A 92 11.11 2.30 -3.06
N GLU A 93 12.39 2.12 -2.81
CA GLU A 93 13.42 3.06 -3.22
C GLU A 93 13.80 2.80 -4.68
N GLY A 94 13.93 3.86 -5.45
CA GLY A 94 14.00 3.86 -6.89
C GLY A 94 14.88 2.81 -7.56
N SER A 95 16.20 2.82 -7.39
CA SER A 95 17.08 1.85 -8.03
C SER A 95 17.05 0.47 -7.36
N ASN A 96 16.59 0.39 -6.12
CA ASN A 96 16.52 -0.85 -5.36
C ASN A 96 15.10 -1.36 -5.19
N GLN A 97 14.44 -1.68 -6.31
CA GLN A 97 13.09 -2.27 -6.33
C GLN A 97 12.98 -3.60 -5.56
N SER A 98 14.10 -4.15 -5.07
CA SER A 98 14.10 -5.36 -4.24
C SER A 98 13.66 -5.10 -2.80
N LYS A 99 13.68 -3.84 -2.33
CA LYS A 99 13.37 -3.49 -0.94
C LYS A 99 12.11 -2.64 -0.85
N PHE A 100 11.14 -3.14 -0.10
CA PHE A 100 9.99 -2.36 0.30
C PHE A 100 10.18 -1.79 1.70
N TYR A 101 9.77 -0.54 1.85
CA TYR A 101 9.69 0.17 3.11
C TYR A 101 8.23 0.37 3.50
N LEU A 102 7.95 0.13 4.77
CA LEU A 102 6.63 0.26 5.36
C LEU A 102 6.70 1.38 6.39
N TYR A 103 5.92 2.42 6.20
CA TYR A 103 5.84 3.55 7.10
C TYR A 103 4.51 3.57 7.84
N GLY A 104 4.53 3.88 9.14
CA GLY A 104 3.35 4.13 9.94
C GLY A 104 3.47 5.50 10.62
N LEU A 105 2.54 6.42 10.32
CA LEU A 105 2.45 7.74 10.91
C LEU A 105 1.31 7.77 11.92
N ASP A 106 1.60 8.00 13.20
CA ASP A 106 0.59 8.25 14.23
C ASP A 106 -0.01 9.65 14.04
N LYS A 107 -1.34 9.72 13.85
CA LYS A 107 -2.05 10.96 13.58
C LYS A 107 -2.07 11.94 14.73
N ALA A 108 -2.00 11.43 15.96
CA ALA A 108 -2.09 12.25 17.17
C ALA A 108 -0.74 12.84 17.56
N THR A 109 0.34 12.08 17.41
CA THR A 109 1.68 12.47 17.86
C THR A 109 2.60 12.93 16.74
N GLY A 110 2.29 12.59 15.47
CA GLY A 110 3.17 12.78 14.34
C GLY A 110 4.37 11.83 14.33
N GLU A 111 4.41 10.84 15.22
CA GLU A 111 5.51 9.86 15.26
C GLU A 111 5.50 9.01 14.00
N LEU A 112 6.64 8.95 13.31
CA LEU A 112 6.85 8.14 12.12
C LEU A 112 7.69 6.90 12.47
N LYS A 113 7.15 5.72 12.19
CA LYS A 113 7.87 4.44 12.28
C LYS A 113 8.12 3.88 10.90
N ARG A 114 9.29 3.26 10.71
CA ARG A 114 9.69 2.60 9.46
C ARG A 114 10.11 1.16 9.73
N GLU A 115 9.61 0.26 8.91
CA GLU A 115 10.08 -1.12 8.82
C GLU A 115 10.53 -1.41 7.38
N THR A 116 11.47 -2.32 7.22
CA THR A 116 11.88 -2.85 5.90
C THR A 116 11.31 -4.25 5.76
N SER A 117 10.60 -4.49 4.67
CA SER A 117 10.11 -5.85 4.39
C SER A 117 11.29 -6.78 4.13
N PRO A 118 11.31 -7.97 4.73
CA PRO A 118 12.34 -8.97 4.45
C PRO A 118 12.15 -9.66 3.09
N LEU A 119 11.01 -9.47 2.43
CA LEU A 119 10.71 -10.09 1.14
C LEU A 119 11.36 -9.32 0.00
N ASN A 120 11.90 -10.05 -0.96
CA ASN A 120 12.45 -9.51 -2.19
C ASN A 120 11.31 -9.24 -3.18
N ALA A 121 11.07 -7.97 -3.48
CA ALA A 121 10.02 -7.57 -4.41
C ALA A 121 10.24 -8.10 -5.84
N GLN A 122 11.50 -8.21 -6.30
CA GLN A 122 11.78 -8.75 -7.64
C GLN A 122 11.35 -10.20 -7.79
N GLU A 123 11.49 -11.02 -6.74
CA GLU A 123 10.97 -12.39 -6.75
C GLU A 123 9.45 -12.40 -6.89
N LEU A 124 8.75 -11.49 -6.19
CA LEU A 124 7.30 -11.39 -6.25
C LEU A 124 6.82 -10.93 -7.63
N PHE A 125 7.47 -9.94 -8.22
CA PHE A 125 7.14 -9.45 -9.57
C PHE A 125 7.36 -10.50 -10.66
N LYS A 126 8.44 -11.28 -10.58
CA LYS A 126 8.73 -12.35 -11.55
C LYS A 126 7.66 -13.42 -11.58
N ASN A 127 7.00 -13.66 -10.47
CA ASN A 127 5.99 -14.70 -10.34
C ASN A 127 4.56 -14.17 -10.54
N ASN A 128 4.38 -12.93 -10.99
CA ASN A 128 3.07 -12.24 -11.10
C ASN A 128 2.26 -12.27 -9.81
N TRP A 129 2.93 -12.38 -8.67
CA TRP A 129 2.26 -12.39 -7.38
C TRP A 129 1.90 -10.98 -6.96
N THR A 130 0.76 -10.86 -6.34
CA THR A 130 0.39 -9.61 -5.68
C THR A 130 1.39 -9.36 -4.55
N LEU A 131 1.70 -8.10 -4.28
CA LEU A 131 2.59 -7.74 -3.18
C LEU A 131 1.91 -7.88 -1.79
N ALA A 132 0.90 -8.75 -1.70
CA ALA A 132 0.12 -8.98 -0.49
C ALA A 132 0.97 -9.53 0.67
N GLY A 133 2.03 -10.29 0.36
CA GLY A 133 2.97 -10.76 1.38
C GLY A 133 3.90 -9.69 1.96
N ILE A 134 3.92 -8.48 1.38
CA ILE A 134 4.71 -7.36 1.89
C ILE A 134 3.84 -6.55 2.85
N GLY A 135 4.03 -6.75 4.13
CA GLY A 135 3.29 -6.09 5.20
C GLY A 135 4.06 -6.03 6.50
N PHE A 136 3.48 -5.35 7.49
CA PHE A 136 4.01 -5.31 8.84
C PHE A 136 3.97 -6.70 9.48
N ARG A 137 4.98 -6.99 10.29
CA ARG A 137 4.99 -8.26 11.03
C ARG A 137 3.77 -8.37 11.93
N ASN A 138 3.03 -9.46 11.78
CA ASN A 138 1.92 -9.77 12.67
C ASN A 138 2.45 -10.37 13.98
N THR A 139 2.53 -9.54 15.01
CA THR A 139 3.03 -9.93 16.34
C THR A 139 1.92 -10.44 17.26
N LYS A 140 0.67 -10.40 16.82
CA LYS A 140 -0.48 -10.77 17.66
C LYS A 140 -0.68 -12.29 17.71
N ASP A 141 -0.59 -12.94 16.57
CA ASP A 141 -0.82 -14.39 16.44
C ASP A 141 0.25 -15.09 15.60
N ASN A 142 1.31 -14.37 15.20
CA ASN A 142 2.35 -14.82 14.29
C ASN A 142 1.79 -15.35 12.95
N GLY A 143 0.66 -14.80 12.52
CA GLY A 143 0.04 -15.08 11.24
C GLY A 143 0.71 -14.33 10.08
N LEU A 144 -0.01 -14.24 8.95
CA LEU A 144 0.46 -13.55 7.75
C LEU A 144 0.86 -12.09 8.03
N PRO A 145 1.87 -11.56 7.31
CA PRO A 145 2.17 -10.13 7.36
C PRO A 145 0.93 -9.29 7.08
N ILE A 146 0.75 -8.21 7.82
CA ILE A 146 -0.47 -7.38 7.75
C ILE A 146 -0.28 -6.27 6.71
N TRP A 147 -1.05 -6.37 5.62
CA TRP A 147 -1.26 -5.28 4.68
C TRP A 147 -2.65 -5.44 4.06
N PRO A 148 -3.63 -4.61 4.44
CA PRO A 148 -5.01 -4.79 4.00
C PRO A 148 -5.18 -4.48 2.52
N TYR A 149 -6.08 -5.19 1.88
CA TYR A 149 -6.60 -4.87 0.56
C TYR A 149 -7.60 -3.71 0.62
N LEU A 150 -8.43 -3.72 1.68
CA LEU A 150 -9.40 -2.66 1.95
C LEU A 150 -9.27 -2.21 3.41
N SER A 151 -9.40 -0.90 3.63
CA SER A 151 -9.51 -0.31 4.95
C SER A 151 -10.79 0.49 5.06
N TYR A 152 -11.48 0.33 6.17
CA TYR A 152 -12.71 1.04 6.52
C TYR A 152 -12.54 1.72 7.90
N PRO A 153 -11.81 2.86 7.97
CA PRO A 153 -11.49 3.50 9.25
C PRO A 153 -12.73 3.86 10.07
N GLY A 154 -13.79 4.34 9.41
CA GLY A 154 -15.06 4.66 10.05
C GLY A 154 -15.77 3.46 10.70
N LYS A 155 -15.54 2.25 10.18
CA LYS A 155 -16.04 0.98 10.76
C LYS A 155 -15.02 0.29 11.65
N LYS A 156 -13.83 0.87 11.80
CA LYS A 156 -12.69 0.27 12.50
C LYS A 156 -12.37 -1.15 12.01
N GLN A 157 -12.38 -1.35 10.71
CA GLN A 157 -12.14 -2.64 10.09
C GLN A 157 -11.13 -2.53 8.96
N MET A 158 -10.36 -3.60 8.78
CA MET A 158 -9.50 -3.82 7.62
C MET A 158 -9.76 -5.22 7.09
N VAL A 159 -9.67 -5.38 5.77
CA VAL A 159 -9.83 -6.66 5.09
C VAL A 159 -8.56 -6.96 4.31
N GLN A 160 -7.96 -8.09 4.57
CA GLN A 160 -6.83 -8.63 3.83
C GLN A 160 -7.27 -9.84 3.04
N PHE A 161 -6.77 -9.93 1.83
CA PHE A 161 -7.01 -11.05 0.94
C PHE A 161 -5.67 -11.69 0.56
N ASN A 162 -5.58 -13.01 0.68
CA ASN A 162 -4.41 -13.77 0.26
C ASN A 162 -4.87 -15.00 -0.53
N THR A 163 -4.28 -15.22 -1.68
CA THR A 163 -4.48 -16.45 -2.44
C THR A 163 -3.78 -17.62 -1.75
N ALA A 164 -4.23 -18.84 -2.01
CA ALA A 164 -3.60 -20.04 -1.45
C ALA A 164 -2.14 -20.17 -1.88
N VAL A 165 -1.84 -19.85 -3.15
CA VAL A 165 -0.47 -19.86 -3.69
C VAL A 165 0.46 -18.86 -2.98
N GLU A 166 -0.04 -17.65 -2.68
CA GLU A 166 0.70 -16.67 -1.88
C GLU A 166 0.99 -17.18 -0.48
N ILE A 167 0.01 -17.83 0.16
CA ILE A 167 0.16 -18.39 1.50
C ILE A 167 1.21 -19.50 1.50
N GLU A 168 1.22 -20.38 0.51
CA GLU A 168 2.23 -21.44 0.40
C GLU A 168 3.64 -20.83 0.24
N TYR A 169 3.80 -19.83 -0.64
CA TYR A 169 5.06 -19.12 -0.77
C TYR A 169 5.50 -18.46 0.56
N LEU A 170 4.57 -17.82 1.26
CA LEU A 170 4.88 -17.19 2.55
C LEU A 170 5.28 -18.22 3.61
N LYS A 171 4.71 -19.44 3.60
CA LYS A 171 5.13 -20.54 4.47
C LYS A 171 6.56 -21.00 4.20
N GLU A 172 7.04 -20.91 2.96
CA GLU A 172 8.44 -21.21 2.63
C GLU A 172 9.38 -20.13 3.15
N LYS A 173 9.01 -18.86 3.00
CA LYS A 173 9.81 -17.71 3.46
C LYS A 173 9.77 -17.52 4.98
N TYR A 174 8.64 -17.85 5.61
CA TYR A 174 8.41 -17.75 7.04
C TYR A 174 7.97 -19.09 7.63
N PRO A 175 8.92 -19.99 7.97
CA PRO A 175 8.61 -21.37 8.42
C PRO A 175 7.65 -21.43 9.62
N ASP A 176 7.61 -20.42 10.46
CA ASP A 176 6.71 -20.37 11.62
C ASP A 176 5.23 -20.31 11.20
N LEU A 177 4.91 -19.81 9.99
CA LEU A 177 3.54 -19.84 9.47
C LEU A 177 3.00 -21.25 9.30
N LYS A 178 3.87 -22.27 9.09
CA LYS A 178 3.49 -23.68 9.02
C LYS A 178 2.89 -24.20 10.33
N LYS A 179 3.15 -23.52 11.45
CA LYS A 179 2.66 -23.89 12.77
C LYS A 179 1.34 -23.17 13.12
N HIS A 180 0.93 -22.18 12.32
CA HIS A 180 -0.29 -21.42 12.57
C HIS A 180 -1.53 -22.28 12.28
N LEU A 181 -2.47 -22.36 13.25
CA LEU A 181 -3.59 -23.30 13.23
C LEU A 181 -4.44 -23.23 11.95
N VAL A 182 -4.66 -22.05 11.41
CA VAL A 182 -5.45 -21.88 10.18
C VAL A 182 -4.58 -22.09 8.95
N LEU A 183 -3.38 -21.51 8.91
CA LEU A 183 -2.54 -21.52 7.72
C LEU A 183 -1.98 -22.91 7.39
N GLN A 184 -1.73 -23.75 8.39
CA GLN A 184 -1.27 -25.14 8.17
C GLN A 184 -2.25 -25.98 7.36
N GLN A 185 -3.54 -25.61 7.33
CA GLN A 185 -4.59 -26.33 6.61
C GLN A 185 -4.74 -25.88 5.15
N ILE A 186 -4.11 -24.76 4.77
CA ILE A 186 -4.22 -24.20 3.44
C ILE A 186 -3.18 -24.88 2.54
N THR A 187 -3.63 -25.35 1.38
CA THR A 187 -2.81 -25.89 0.28
C THR A 187 -3.06 -25.08 -0.97
N GLU A 188 -2.25 -25.26 -2.02
CA GLU A 188 -2.37 -24.51 -3.29
C GLU A 188 -3.77 -24.60 -3.91
N ASP A 189 -4.49 -25.69 -3.70
CA ASP A 189 -5.85 -25.91 -4.21
C ASP A 189 -6.94 -25.30 -3.31
N SER A 190 -6.55 -24.67 -2.19
CA SER A 190 -7.52 -24.09 -1.26
C SER A 190 -8.12 -22.79 -1.83
N ASN A 191 -9.33 -22.45 -1.35
CA ASN A 191 -9.92 -21.16 -1.59
C ASN A 191 -9.04 -20.05 -0.96
N PRO A 192 -9.08 -18.81 -1.53
CA PRO A 192 -8.41 -17.68 -0.92
C PRO A 192 -8.82 -17.44 0.52
N LEU A 193 -7.86 -16.99 1.34
CA LEU A 193 -8.11 -16.59 2.72
C LEU A 193 -8.50 -15.13 2.78
N ILE A 194 -9.63 -14.84 3.41
CA ILE A 194 -10.06 -13.48 3.75
C ILE A 194 -9.88 -13.30 5.25
N THR A 195 -9.04 -12.35 5.64
CA THR A 195 -8.82 -11.98 7.03
C THR A 195 -9.46 -10.62 7.33
N ILE A 196 -10.31 -10.56 8.35
CA ILE A 196 -10.95 -9.32 8.81
C ILE A 196 -10.32 -8.92 10.14
N TYR A 197 -9.70 -7.76 10.17
CA TYR A 197 -9.12 -7.18 11.38
C TYR A 197 -10.10 -6.16 11.98
N HIS A 198 -10.38 -6.30 13.26
CA HIS A 198 -11.15 -5.33 14.04
C HIS A 198 -10.16 -4.44 14.81
N LEU A 199 -10.18 -3.13 14.52
CA LEU A 199 -9.31 -2.13 15.12
C LEU A 199 -9.93 -1.63 16.44
N ARG A 200 -9.07 -1.39 17.43
CA ARG A 200 -9.49 -0.84 18.74
C ARG A 200 -9.47 0.69 18.76
#